data_c040c437670e372920d0807125958eab
#
_entry.id   c040c437670e372920d0807125958eab
#
_cell.length_a   1.000
_cell.length_b   1.000
_cell.length_c   1.000
_cell.angle_alpha   90.00
_cell.angle_beta   90.00
_cell.angle_gamma   90.00
#
_symmetry.space_group_name_H-M   'P 1'
#
loop_
_entity.id
_entity.type
_entity.pdbx_description
1 polymer ?
#
loop_
_entity_poly.entity_id
_entity_poly.type
_entity_poly.pdbx_seq_one_letter_code
_entity_poly.pdbx_strand_id
1 'polypeptide(L)'
;TQSNQPENATNGQYWIDTSGSVHTLKQYAATTSQWVPVPTVYLKLAADGIGQGFSKFDGIQMSGLTGSEQVKALNGSHILYDVAESYIVIVGLVDQTTELTSGTIKTARRVPEMDYVTESGNRLWGCKYGVVDGETVNELYCCKLGDFKNWECYEGVATDSWRVSCGTDGRWTGAATLADSPIFFKEDCFHRVYPSAQGAHQVVVQKCEGVQRGSEKSLVVVDDRLYYKSRMGVCVYDGSMTQEIGSCFGTGLYYNAVAGGVRGKYFISMEDEAHHWTLFVYDTRKGLWHKEDSVHAEDFARVDD
;
A
#
# COMPACT_ATOMS: atom_id res chain seq x y z
N THR A 1 12.23 12.46 15.34
CA THR A 1 11.77 13.15 16.56
C THR A 1 12.33 12.44 17.78
N GLN A 2 12.95 13.16 18.70
CA GLN A 2 13.43 12.59 19.98
C GLN A 2 13.75 13.71 20.97
N SER A 3 13.69 13.40 22.26
CA SER A 3 13.98 14.35 23.35
C SER A 3 15.47 14.59 23.53
N ASN A 4 16.32 13.64 23.12
CA ASN A 4 17.78 13.77 23.22
C ASN A 4 18.36 14.21 21.89
N GLN A 5 19.39 15.02 21.94
CA GLN A 5 20.13 15.46 20.75
C GLN A 5 20.74 14.25 20.01
N PRO A 6 20.54 14.15 18.66
CA PRO A 6 21.18 13.10 17.88
C PRO A 6 22.70 13.15 17.93
N GLU A 7 23.33 12.01 18.13
CA GLU A 7 24.79 11.86 18.04
C GLU A 7 25.21 11.65 16.57
N ASN A 8 26.45 12.03 16.23
CA ASN A 8 27.03 11.86 14.88
C ASN A 8 26.22 12.52 13.75
N ALA A 9 25.71 13.70 14.00
CA ALA A 9 24.94 14.46 13.02
C ALA A 9 25.77 14.87 11.80
N THR A 10 25.16 14.81 10.61
CA THR A 10 25.73 15.28 9.36
C THR A 10 25.18 16.67 8.98
N ASN A 11 25.97 17.44 8.22
CA ASN A 11 25.54 18.78 7.82
C ASN A 11 24.20 18.75 7.07
N GLY A 12 23.28 19.62 7.49
CA GLY A 12 21.95 19.69 6.91
C GLY A 12 20.93 18.71 7.47
N GLN A 13 21.34 17.79 8.35
CA GLN A 13 20.42 16.87 9.01
C GLN A 13 19.42 17.62 9.89
N TYR A 14 18.14 17.18 9.85
CA TYR A 14 17.07 17.75 10.66
C TYR A 14 16.79 16.94 11.91
N TRP A 15 16.45 17.62 12.99
CA TRP A 15 16.00 17.05 14.25
C TRP A 15 14.82 17.84 14.81
N ILE A 16 13.72 17.14 15.12
CA ILE A 16 12.63 17.70 15.89
C ILE A 16 12.94 17.46 17.36
N ASP A 17 13.32 18.50 18.04
CA ASP A 17 13.59 18.50 19.48
C ASP A 17 12.26 18.52 20.25
N THR A 18 12.00 17.45 20.98
CA THR A 18 10.79 17.26 21.78
C THR A 18 11.05 17.38 23.28
N SER A 19 12.20 17.87 23.69
CA SER A 19 12.58 18.01 25.12
C SER A 19 11.78 19.07 25.86
N GLY A 20 11.21 20.05 25.14
CA GLY A 20 10.40 21.12 25.71
C GLY A 20 8.90 20.93 25.47
N SER A 21 8.10 21.79 26.09
CA SER A 21 6.65 21.84 25.85
C SER A 21 6.27 22.30 24.44
N VAL A 22 7.19 22.96 23.74
CA VAL A 22 7.09 23.34 22.32
C VAL A 22 8.16 22.56 21.56
N HIS A 23 7.73 21.78 20.58
CA HIS A 23 8.65 21.06 19.71
C HIS A 23 9.35 22.03 18.76
N THR A 24 10.66 21.92 18.63
CA THR A 24 11.47 22.81 17.79
C THR A 24 12.16 22.02 16.70
N LEU A 25 11.95 22.41 15.44
CA LEU A 25 12.75 21.88 14.33
C LEU A 25 14.14 22.54 14.36
N LYS A 26 15.18 21.71 14.36
CA LYS A 26 16.57 22.14 14.30
C LYS A 26 17.29 21.49 13.12
N GLN A 27 18.24 22.23 12.54
CA GLN A 27 19.13 21.71 11.50
C GLN A 27 20.57 21.74 12.01
N TYR A 28 21.32 20.67 11.76
CA TYR A 28 22.73 20.60 12.12
C TYR A 28 23.58 21.42 11.17
N ALA A 29 24.33 22.38 11.70
CA ALA A 29 25.29 23.19 10.99
C ALA A 29 26.71 22.68 11.30
N ALA A 30 27.33 21.97 10.36
CA ALA A 30 28.68 21.42 10.55
C ALA A 30 29.75 22.49 10.74
N THR A 31 29.56 23.69 10.19
CA THR A 31 30.47 24.83 10.36
C THR A 31 30.59 25.30 11.81
N THR A 32 29.54 25.14 12.59
CA THR A 32 29.48 25.51 14.01
C THR A 32 29.43 24.29 14.94
N SER A 33 29.26 23.10 14.37
CA SER A 33 29.00 21.85 15.09
C SER A 33 27.80 21.96 16.05
N GLN A 34 26.79 22.70 15.67
CA GLN A 34 25.61 22.97 16.49
C GLN A 34 24.29 22.68 15.77
N TRP A 35 23.27 22.36 16.55
CA TRP A 35 21.89 22.31 16.11
C TRP A 35 21.26 23.70 16.18
N VAL A 36 21.03 24.30 15.02
CA VAL A 36 20.46 25.63 14.89
C VAL A 36 18.94 25.51 14.70
N PRO A 37 18.12 26.25 15.45
CA PRO A 37 16.68 26.30 15.21
C PRO A 37 16.39 26.74 13.77
N VAL A 38 15.56 25.95 13.09
CA VAL A 38 15.01 26.36 11.78
C VAL A 38 13.75 27.17 12.05
N PRO A 39 13.59 28.36 11.46
CA PRO A 39 12.36 29.11 11.57
C PRO A 39 11.20 28.27 11.02
N THR A 40 10.44 27.65 11.90
CA THR A 40 9.23 26.92 11.57
C THR A 40 8.05 27.81 11.86
N VAL A 41 7.27 28.07 10.83
CA VAL A 41 6.02 28.79 10.97
C VAL A 41 4.91 27.76 11.07
N TYR A 42 4.20 27.77 12.19
CA TYR A 42 2.94 27.07 12.30
C TYR A 42 1.86 27.90 11.66
N LEU A 43 1.29 27.40 10.57
CA LEU A 43 0.23 28.08 9.85
C LEU A 43 -1.11 27.53 10.31
N LYS A 44 -1.89 28.38 10.96
CA LYS A 44 -3.28 28.07 11.27
C LYS A 44 -4.15 28.55 10.11
N LEU A 45 -4.78 27.61 9.43
CA LEU A 45 -5.73 27.86 8.35
C LEU A 45 -7.13 27.59 8.88
N ALA A 46 -7.99 28.61 8.86
CA ALA A 46 -9.36 28.51 9.34
C ALA A 46 -10.35 28.58 8.17
N ALA A 47 -11.23 27.61 8.08
CA ALA A 47 -12.36 27.58 7.17
C ALA A 47 -13.41 26.61 7.75
N ASP A 48 -14.67 26.79 7.35
CA ASP A 48 -15.76 25.93 7.80
C ASP A 48 -15.57 24.50 7.32
N GLY A 49 -15.60 23.54 8.25
CA GLY A 49 -15.43 22.13 7.99
C GLY A 49 -14.03 21.67 7.53
N ILE A 50 -13.03 22.55 7.48
CA ILE A 50 -11.69 22.24 6.92
C ILE A 50 -10.99 21.09 7.68
N GLY A 51 -11.23 20.96 8.96
CA GLY A 51 -10.65 19.91 9.81
C GLY A 51 -11.59 18.75 10.11
N GLN A 52 -12.78 18.73 9.52
CA GLN A 52 -13.78 17.70 9.78
C GLN A 52 -13.31 16.31 9.37
N GLY A 53 -13.34 15.36 10.28
CA GLY A 53 -12.95 13.97 10.03
C GLY A 53 -11.46 13.71 10.03
N PHE A 54 -10.65 14.69 10.42
CA PHE A 54 -9.20 14.53 10.62
C PHE A 54 -8.85 14.51 12.11
N SER A 55 -7.69 13.91 12.39
CA SER A 55 -7.05 13.88 13.69
C SER A 55 -5.66 14.51 13.62
N LYS A 56 -5.13 14.87 14.79
CA LYS A 56 -3.75 15.33 14.91
C LYS A 56 -2.79 14.26 14.36
N PHE A 57 -1.79 14.71 13.61
CA PHE A 57 -0.79 13.90 12.90
C PHE A 57 -1.30 13.10 11.68
N ASP A 58 -2.54 13.28 11.28
CA ASP A 58 -3.00 12.75 9.99
C ASP A 58 -2.29 13.45 8.82
N GLY A 59 -1.98 12.69 7.79
CA GLY A 59 -1.54 13.21 6.50
C GLY A 59 -2.71 13.70 5.66
N ILE A 60 -2.60 14.89 5.10
CA ILE A 60 -3.61 15.48 4.23
C ILE A 60 -3.01 15.97 2.90
N GLN A 61 -3.85 15.99 1.88
CA GLN A 61 -3.60 16.68 0.63
C GLN A 61 -4.39 18.00 0.65
N MET A 62 -3.69 19.13 0.55
CA MET A 62 -4.31 20.44 0.52
C MET A 62 -4.30 21.00 -0.91
N SER A 63 -5.38 21.67 -1.28
CA SER A 63 -5.52 22.31 -2.60
C SER A 63 -6.41 23.55 -2.55
N GLY A 64 -6.38 24.33 -3.63
CA GLY A 64 -7.25 25.50 -3.77
C GLY A 64 -6.67 26.80 -3.20
N LEU A 65 -5.45 26.79 -2.66
CA LEU A 65 -4.76 27.99 -2.26
C LEU A 65 -4.28 28.75 -3.50
N THR A 66 -4.63 30.03 -3.54
CA THR A 66 -4.27 30.98 -4.61
C THR A 66 -3.58 32.21 -4.00
N GLY A 67 -2.84 32.96 -4.79
CA GLY A 67 -2.10 34.16 -4.31
C GLY A 67 -0.64 34.14 -4.74
N SER A 68 0.27 34.54 -3.84
CA SER A 68 1.72 34.52 -4.12
C SER A 68 2.22 33.09 -4.33
N GLU A 69 3.41 32.95 -4.94
CA GLU A 69 4.04 31.64 -5.15
C GLU A 69 4.27 30.90 -3.82
N GLN A 70 4.57 31.62 -2.74
CA GLN A 70 4.71 31.04 -1.39
C GLN A 70 3.39 30.43 -0.89
N VAL A 71 2.26 31.10 -1.11
CA VAL A 71 0.93 30.60 -0.74
C VAL A 71 0.54 29.40 -1.62
N LYS A 72 0.78 29.47 -2.92
CA LYS A 72 0.53 28.35 -3.84
C LYS A 72 1.39 27.13 -3.48
N ALA A 73 2.62 27.33 -3.00
CA ALA A 73 3.51 26.26 -2.56
C ALA A 73 2.98 25.48 -1.34
N LEU A 74 1.99 26.00 -0.63
CA LEU A 74 1.28 25.26 0.44
C LEU A 74 0.23 24.27 -0.09
N ASN A 75 -0.11 24.31 -1.39
CA ASN A 75 -0.87 23.20 -1.97
C ASN A 75 0.02 21.95 -1.99
N GLY A 76 -0.51 20.82 -1.61
CA GLY A 76 0.25 19.58 -1.55
C GLY A 76 0.02 18.79 -0.27
N SER A 77 0.96 17.91 0.03
CA SER A 77 0.87 17.02 1.20
C SER A 77 1.40 17.71 2.45
N HIS A 78 0.64 17.60 3.54
CA HIS A 78 1.01 18.13 4.85
C HIS A 78 0.65 17.13 5.95
N ILE A 79 1.36 17.22 7.07
CA ILE A 79 0.99 16.56 8.32
C ILE A 79 0.31 17.62 9.22
N LEU A 80 -0.83 17.25 9.79
CA LEU A 80 -1.56 18.08 10.71
C LEU A 80 -0.85 18.14 12.07
N TYR A 81 -0.39 19.31 12.47
CA TYR A 81 0.17 19.51 13.79
C TYR A 81 -0.92 19.65 14.85
N ASP A 82 -2.02 20.31 14.48
CA ASP A 82 -3.21 20.46 15.29
C ASP A 82 -4.44 20.59 14.38
N VAL A 83 -5.64 20.24 14.89
CA VAL A 83 -6.86 20.23 14.09
C VAL A 83 -8.10 20.40 14.97
N ALA A 84 -9.05 21.18 14.50
CA ALA A 84 -10.43 21.22 14.97
C ALA A 84 -11.35 21.36 13.75
N GLU A 85 -12.65 21.20 13.92
CA GLU A 85 -13.60 21.24 12.81
C GLU A 85 -13.46 22.51 11.94
N SER A 86 -13.19 23.65 12.54
CA SER A 86 -13.09 24.95 11.87
C SER A 86 -11.65 25.40 11.52
N TYR A 87 -10.64 24.60 11.84
CA TYR A 87 -9.25 24.94 11.50
C TYR A 87 -8.35 23.72 11.41
N ILE A 88 -7.26 23.91 10.69
CA ILE A 88 -6.09 23.03 10.67
C ILE A 88 -4.82 23.82 10.97
N VAL A 89 -3.82 23.17 11.56
CA VAL A 89 -2.48 23.73 11.74
C VAL A 89 -1.48 22.83 11.04
N ILE A 90 -0.76 23.42 10.10
CA ILE A 90 0.33 22.76 9.35
C ILE A 90 1.65 23.43 9.66
N VAL A 91 2.76 22.74 9.37
CA VAL A 91 4.10 23.29 9.42
C VAL A 91 4.49 23.72 8.01
N GLY A 92 4.91 24.97 7.85
CA GLY A 92 5.32 25.53 6.57
C GLY A 92 6.42 26.57 6.72
N LEU A 93 7.13 26.83 5.63
CA LEU A 93 8.12 27.90 5.51
C LEU A 93 7.49 29.03 4.67
N VAL A 94 6.60 29.82 5.29
CA VAL A 94 5.99 30.99 4.65
C VAL A 94 6.43 32.21 5.41
N ASP A 95 6.76 33.26 4.67
CA ASP A 95 7.03 34.56 5.27
C ASP A 95 5.78 35.01 6.06
N GLN A 96 5.97 35.39 7.33
CA GLN A 96 4.88 35.77 8.22
C GLN A 96 4.11 37.01 7.72
N THR A 97 4.66 37.74 6.76
CA THR A 97 4.03 38.94 6.14
C THR A 97 3.07 38.60 5.00
N THR A 98 3.00 37.34 4.59
CA THR A 98 2.16 36.92 3.47
C THR A 98 0.73 36.69 3.95
N GLU A 99 -0.20 37.56 3.57
CA GLU A 99 -1.62 37.31 3.74
C GLU A 99 -2.04 36.04 2.94
N LEU A 100 -2.64 35.09 3.61
CA LEU A 100 -3.29 33.97 2.95
C LEU A 100 -4.58 34.48 2.31
N THR A 101 -4.48 34.99 1.10
CA THR A 101 -5.68 35.36 0.34
C THR A 101 -6.46 34.12 -0.02
N SER A 102 -7.69 34.07 0.47
CA SER A 102 -8.60 32.94 0.44
C SER A 102 -8.99 32.51 -0.97
N GLY A 103 -8.34 31.47 -1.48
CA GLY A 103 -9.02 30.56 -2.40
C GLY A 103 -9.95 29.63 -1.59
N THR A 104 -10.74 28.81 -2.26
CA THR A 104 -11.49 27.76 -1.58
C THR A 104 -10.51 26.66 -1.18
N ILE A 105 -10.05 26.68 0.07
CA ILE A 105 -9.15 25.66 0.60
C ILE A 105 -9.90 24.34 0.67
N LYS A 106 -9.34 23.30 0.06
CA LYS A 106 -9.86 21.94 0.15
C LYS A 106 -8.82 21.05 0.80
N THR A 107 -9.28 20.23 1.73
CA THR A 107 -8.48 19.20 2.39
C THR A 107 -9.06 17.83 2.08
N ALA A 108 -8.21 16.89 1.78
CA ALA A 108 -8.58 15.49 1.52
C ALA A 108 -7.51 14.56 2.09
N ARG A 109 -7.88 13.34 2.41
CA ARG A 109 -6.90 12.30 2.69
C ARG A 109 -6.26 11.84 1.38
N ARG A 110 -4.95 11.62 1.41
CA ARG A 110 -4.24 11.03 0.28
C ARG A 110 -4.33 9.52 0.37
N VAL A 111 -4.95 8.91 -0.62
CA VAL A 111 -4.89 7.46 -0.83
C VAL A 111 -3.80 7.21 -1.87
N PRO A 112 -2.79 6.37 -1.57
CA PRO A 112 -1.75 6.05 -2.55
C PRO A 112 -2.34 5.42 -3.80
N GLU A 113 -1.73 5.68 -4.95
CA GLU A 113 -2.00 4.87 -6.14
C GLU A 113 -1.53 3.44 -5.87
N MET A 114 -2.39 2.46 -6.13
CA MET A 114 -2.08 1.05 -5.90
C MET A 114 -2.41 0.22 -7.12
N ASP A 115 -1.54 -0.74 -7.43
CA ASP A 115 -1.76 -1.69 -8.52
C ASP A 115 -2.71 -2.80 -8.06
N TYR A 116 -2.52 -3.30 -6.83
CA TYR A 116 -3.36 -4.33 -6.20
C TYR A 116 -3.56 -4.04 -4.72
N VAL A 117 -4.70 -4.52 -4.20
CA VAL A 117 -5.10 -4.33 -2.80
C VAL A 117 -5.61 -5.66 -2.24
N THR A 118 -5.33 -5.93 -0.99
CA THR A 118 -5.92 -7.03 -0.22
C THR A 118 -6.24 -6.57 1.21
N GLU A 119 -7.08 -7.30 1.91
CA GLU A 119 -7.45 -7.02 3.30
C GLU A 119 -6.80 -8.05 4.23
N SER A 120 -6.33 -7.59 5.38
CA SER A 120 -5.88 -8.45 6.47
C SER A 120 -5.80 -7.68 7.78
N GLY A 121 -6.26 -8.28 8.86
CA GLY A 121 -6.12 -7.75 10.21
C GLY A 121 -6.75 -6.37 10.40
N ASN A 122 -7.92 -6.14 9.81
CA ASN A 122 -8.66 -4.88 9.85
C ASN A 122 -7.87 -3.69 9.26
N ARG A 123 -7.01 -3.99 8.25
CA ARG A 123 -6.27 -3.03 7.43
C ARG A 123 -6.44 -3.39 5.96
N LEU A 124 -6.42 -2.38 5.10
CA LEU A 124 -6.14 -2.56 3.68
C LEU A 124 -4.63 -2.50 3.45
N TRP A 125 -4.14 -3.40 2.62
CA TRP A 125 -2.76 -3.51 2.20
C TRP A 125 -2.70 -3.36 0.70
N GLY A 126 -1.71 -2.61 0.20
CA GLY A 126 -1.58 -2.36 -1.23
C GLY A 126 -0.13 -2.37 -1.69
N CYS A 127 0.04 -2.42 -3.01
CA CYS A 127 1.35 -2.35 -3.65
C CYS A 127 1.33 -1.41 -4.84
N LYS A 128 2.48 -0.80 -5.16
CA LYS A 128 2.65 0.05 -6.32
C LYS A 128 4.02 -0.16 -6.96
N TYR A 129 4.04 -0.22 -8.29
CA TYR A 129 5.27 -0.21 -9.09
C TYR A 129 5.12 0.79 -10.24
N GLY A 130 6.14 1.62 -10.46
CA GLY A 130 6.17 2.56 -11.57
C GLY A 130 6.53 3.98 -11.15
N VAL A 131 6.03 4.97 -11.87
CA VAL A 131 6.29 6.37 -11.57
C VAL A 131 5.06 6.98 -10.91
N VAL A 132 5.24 7.56 -9.74
CA VAL A 132 4.22 8.30 -9.00
C VAL A 132 4.79 9.68 -8.66
N ASP A 133 4.12 10.74 -9.05
CA ASP A 133 4.55 12.14 -8.83
C ASP A 133 5.99 12.43 -9.33
N GLY A 134 6.45 11.73 -10.39
CA GLY A 134 7.79 11.85 -10.95
C GLY A 134 8.87 10.99 -10.30
N GLU A 135 8.56 10.30 -9.20
CA GLU A 135 9.46 9.39 -8.50
C GLU A 135 9.20 7.93 -8.88
N THR A 136 10.27 7.16 -9.05
CA THR A 136 10.13 5.71 -9.28
C THR A 136 9.87 5.01 -7.96
N VAL A 137 8.75 4.33 -7.87
CA VAL A 137 8.33 3.59 -6.68
C VAL A 137 8.22 2.09 -6.95
N ASN A 138 8.52 1.31 -5.93
CA ASN A 138 8.28 -0.13 -5.85
C ASN A 138 8.00 -0.44 -4.37
N GLU A 139 6.76 -0.28 -3.98
CA GLU A 139 6.40 -0.13 -2.56
C GLU A 139 5.21 -1.00 -2.16
N LEU A 140 5.19 -1.36 -0.89
CA LEU A 140 4.04 -1.91 -0.18
C LEU A 140 3.54 -0.89 0.83
N TYR A 141 2.22 -0.87 1.01
CA TYR A 141 1.53 0.06 1.91
C TYR A 141 0.55 -0.67 2.82
N CYS A 142 0.29 -0.12 4.00
CA CYS A 142 -0.96 -0.40 4.70
C CYS A 142 -1.58 0.85 5.32
N CYS A 143 -2.90 0.88 5.38
CA CYS A 143 -3.64 1.96 6.03
C CYS A 143 -3.51 1.90 7.57
N LYS A 144 -3.93 2.96 8.25
CA LYS A 144 -4.10 2.97 9.71
C LYS A 144 -5.06 1.85 10.13
N LEU A 145 -4.78 1.22 11.26
CA LEU A 145 -5.63 0.15 11.79
C LEU A 145 -7.07 0.65 12.01
N GLY A 146 -8.02 -0.02 11.38
CA GLY A 146 -9.43 0.32 11.46
C GLY A 146 -9.86 1.57 10.68
N ASP A 147 -8.95 2.23 9.97
CA ASP A 147 -9.26 3.41 9.14
C ASP A 147 -8.68 3.29 7.74
N PHE A 148 -9.43 2.65 6.85
CA PHE A 148 -9.03 2.39 5.46
C PHE A 148 -8.83 3.64 4.60
N LYS A 149 -9.24 4.80 5.09
CA LYS A 149 -9.06 6.09 4.40
C LYS A 149 -7.75 6.77 4.77
N ASN A 150 -7.07 6.32 5.82
CA ASN A 150 -5.87 6.95 6.34
C ASN A 150 -4.62 6.13 6.04
N TRP A 151 -3.84 6.59 5.07
CA TRP A 151 -2.63 5.92 4.58
C TRP A 151 -1.33 6.66 4.97
N GLU A 152 -1.47 7.82 5.59
CA GLU A 152 -0.35 8.69 5.99
C GLU A 152 -0.54 9.17 7.43
N CYS A 153 -0.50 8.25 8.39
CA CYS A 153 -0.55 8.53 9.81
C CYS A 153 0.68 7.94 10.48
N TYR A 154 1.51 8.79 11.07
CA TYR A 154 2.83 8.44 11.63
C TYR A 154 3.02 9.06 13.01
N GLU A 155 2.18 8.66 13.95
CA GLU A 155 2.24 9.11 15.36
C GLU A 155 3.36 8.43 16.15
N GLY A 156 3.87 7.30 15.64
CA GLY A 156 4.84 6.45 16.32
C GLY A 156 4.20 5.35 17.16
N VAL A 157 2.96 4.98 16.83
CA VAL A 157 2.20 3.93 17.52
C VAL A 157 1.91 2.75 16.59
N ALA A 158 1.61 1.61 17.18
CA ALA A 158 1.41 0.35 16.45
C ALA A 158 0.23 0.36 15.48
N THR A 159 -0.70 1.30 15.65
CA THR A 159 -1.88 1.46 14.79
C THR A 159 -1.62 2.30 13.55
N ASP A 160 -0.45 2.90 13.42
CA ASP A 160 -0.10 3.79 12.32
C ASP A 160 -0.16 3.10 10.95
N SER A 161 -0.27 3.92 9.92
CA SER A 161 -0.01 3.53 8.55
C SER A 161 1.45 3.08 8.40
N TRP A 162 1.71 2.27 7.38
CA TRP A 162 3.05 1.78 7.13
C TRP A 162 3.33 1.70 5.63
N ARG A 163 4.58 1.91 5.26
CA ARG A 163 5.05 1.66 3.91
C ARG A 163 6.50 1.22 3.90
N VAL A 164 6.87 0.46 2.87
CA VAL A 164 8.23 -0.01 2.66
C VAL A 164 8.54 -0.12 1.18
N SER A 165 9.76 0.27 0.81
CA SER A 165 10.29 0.05 -0.53
C SER A 165 10.83 -1.38 -0.68
N CYS A 166 10.55 -2.00 -1.84
CA CYS A 166 10.95 -3.34 -2.19
C CYS A 166 12.09 -3.32 -3.21
N GLY A 167 13.11 -4.16 -2.99
CA GLY A 167 14.29 -4.24 -3.86
C GLY A 167 14.19 -5.24 -5.01
N THR A 168 13.02 -5.87 -5.25
CA THR A 168 12.83 -6.82 -6.35
C THR A 168 12.36 -6.12 -7.61
N ASP A 169 12.87 -6.54 -8.75
CA ASP A 169 12.46 -6.00 -10.04
C ASP A 169 11.07 -6.49 -10.47
N GLY A 170 10.53 -5.83 -11.50
CA GLY A 170 9.29 -6.21 -12.14
C GLY A 170 8.04 -5.63 -11.49
N ARG A 171 6.95 -5.62 -12.25
CA ARG A 171 5.65 -5.12 -11.82
C ARG A 171 4.96 -6.10 -10.88
N TRP A 172 4.09 -5.60 -10.04
CA TRP A 172 3.16 -6.42 -9.29
C TRP A 172 2.15 -7.07 -10.23
N THR A 173 1.77 -8.31 -9.93
CA THR A 173 0.87 -9.12 -10.75
C THR A 173 -0.32 -9.67 -9.98
N GLY A 174 -0.43 -9.36 -8.71
CA GLY A 174 -1.60 -9.72 -7.90
C GLY A 174 -1.36 -9.56 -6.41
N ALA A 175 -2.43 -9.61 -5.65
CA ALA A 175 -2.40 -9.62 -4.19
C ALA A 175 -3.49 -10.55 -3.63
N ALA A 176 -3.18 -11.20 -2.52
CA ALA A 176 -4.12 -12.05 -1.79
C ALA A 176 -3.74 -12.09 -0.31
N THR A 177 -4.64 -12.58 0.52
CA THR A 177 -4.37 -12.84 1.94
C THR A 177 -4.49 -14.33 2.22
N LEU A 178 -3.49 -14.89 2.88
CA LEU A 178 -3.48 -16.26 3.36
C LEU A 178 -3.08 -16.29 4.83
N ALA A 179 -3.91 -16.90 5.68
CA ALA A 179 -3.67 -17.01 7.13
C ALA A 179 -3.20 -15.66 7.74
N ASP A 180 -4.03 -14.63 7.58
CA ASP A 180 -3.82 -13.27 8.06
C ASP A 180 -2.54 -12.57 7.56
N SER A 181 -1.87 -13.14 6.57
CA SER A 181 -0.68 -12.55 5.95
C SER A 181 -1.01 -12.06 4.55
N PRO A 182 -0.88 -10.76 4.25
CA PRO A 182 -0.93 -10.25 2.89
C PRO A 182 0.23 -10.78 2.06
N ILE A 183 -0.05 -11.18 0.83
CA ILE A 183 0.93 -11.69 -0.13
C ILE A 183 0.78 -10.90 -1.43
N PHE A 184 1.88 -10.33 -1.89
CA PHE A 184 1.96 -9.54 -3.11
C PHE A 184 2.84 -10.25 -4.12
N PHE A 185 2.29 -10.51 -5.29
CA PHE A 185 2.94 -11.30 -6.34
C PHE A 185 3.61 -10.44 -7.40
N LYS A 186 4.72 -10.93 -7.89
CA LYS A 186 5.33 -10.63 -9.20
C LYS A 186 5.37 -11.93 -10.01
N GLU A 187 5.89 -11.92 -11.23
CA GLU A 187 5.91 -13.15 -12.05
C GLU A 187 6.94 -14.19 -11.59
N ASP A 188 7.98 -13.77 -10.85
CA ASP A 188 9.13 -14.61 -10.43
C ASP A 188 9.36 -14.67 -8.91
N CYS A 189 8.47 -14.05 -8.15
CA CYS A 189 8.51 -14.08 -6.69
C CYS A 189 7.19 -13.59 -6.09
N PHE A 190 7.06 -13.74 -4.77
CA PHE A 190 6.10 -12.99 -4.00
C PHE A 190 6.71 -12.43 -2.70
N HIS A 191 6.06 -11.40 -2.18
CA HIS A 191 6.37 -10.76 -0.91
C HIS A 191 5.25 -11.08 0.06
N ARG A 192 5.56 -11.86 1.09
CA ARG A 192 4.64 -12.12 2.18
C ARG A 192 4.91 -11.16 3.32
N VAL A 193 3.87 -10.45 3.73
CA VAL A 193 3.92 -9.57 4.89
C VAL A 193 3.45 -10.34 6.12
N TYR A 194 4.22 -10.24 7.19
CA TYR A 194 3.84 -10.74 8.51
C TYR A 194 3.46 -9.54 9.38
N PRO A 195 2.16 -9.26 9.54
CA PRO A 195 1.71 -8.15 10.37
C PRO A 195 2.16 -8.34 11.81
N SER A 196 2.61 -7.26 12.42
CA SER A 196 3.03 -7.23 13.83
C SER A 196 2.10 -6.34 14.63
N ALA A 197 1.70 -6.81 15.80
CA ALA A 197 0.92 -6.02 16.75
C ALA A 197 1.67 -4.79 17.27
N GLN A 198 2.99 -4.76 17.13
CA GLN A 198 3.84 -3.63 17.52
C GLN A 198 4.07 -2.62 16.37
N GLY A 199 3.47 -2.83 15.18
CA GLY A 199 3.62 -1.96 14.02
C GLY A 199 4.90 -2.18 13.20
N ALA A 200 5.83 -3.01 13.67
CA ALA A 200 7.05 -3.40 12.92
C ALA A 200 6.78 -4.61 12.02
N HIS A 201 6.08 -4.38 10.91
CA HIS A 201 5.74 -5.45 9.97
C HIS A 201 6.98 -5.97 9.25
N GLN A 202 7.05 -7.30 9.05
CA GLN A 202 8.15 -7.95 8.35
C GLN A 202 7.73 -8.36 6.95
N VAL A 203 8.61 -8.19 5.97
CA VAL A 203 8.42 -8.64 4.58
C VAL A 203 9.42 -9.72 4.27
N VAL A 204 8.92 -10.88 3.86
CA VAL A 204 9.74 -12.00 3.40
C VAL A 204 9.51 -12.20 1.91
N VAL A 205 10.59 -12.21 1.15
CA VAL A 205 10.55 -12.46 -0.30
C VAL A 205 10.82 -13.95 -0.55
N GLN A 206 9.91 -14.58 -1.27
CA GLN A 206 10.10 -15.95 -1.74
C GLN A 206 10.24 -15.98 -3.27
N LYS A 207 11.37 -16.50 -3.75
CA LYS A 207 11.61 -16.73 -5.18
C LYS A 207 10.87 -18.00 -5.61
N CYS A 208 9.97 -17.87 -6.56
CA CYS A 208 9.16 -18.96 -7.10
C CYS A 208 8.45 -18.47 -8.37
N GLU A 209 7.79 -19.38 -9.09
CA GLU A 209 6.82 -18.98 -10.11
C GLU A 209 5.65 -18.24 -9.42
N GLY A 210 5.52 -16.96 -9.68
CA GLY A 210 4.44 -16.15 -9.15
C GLY A 210 3.26 -16.04 -10.11
N VAL A 211 2.39 -15.06 -9.92
CA VAL A 211 1.18 -14.91 -10.75
C VAL A 211 1.55 -14.38 -12.12
N GLN A 212 1.05 -15.04 -13.16
CA GLN A 212 1.17 -14.59 -14.55
C GLN A 212 0.44 -13.26 -14.73
N ARG A 213 1.07 -12.33 -15.42
CA ARG A 213 0.45 -11.04 -15.75
C ARG A 213 -0.86 -11.22 -16.51
N GLY A 214 -1.92 -10.53 -16.10
CA GLY A 214 -3.28 -10.65 -16.62
C GLY A 214 -4.08 -11.81 -16.02
N SER A 215 -3.49 -12.55 -15.06
CA SER A 215 -4.16 -13.65 -14.37
C SER A 215 -4.30 -13.40 -12.86
N GLU A 216 -4.34 -12.15 -12.43
CA GLU A 216 -4.54 -11.76 -11.03
C GLU A 216 -5.85 -12.28 -10.44
N LYS A 217 -6.88 -12.41 -11.26
CA LYS A 217 -8.18 -12.97 -10.86
C LYS A 217 -8.14 -14.49 -10.65
N SER A 218 -6.99 -15.14 -10.89
CA SER A 218 -6.80 -16.55 -10.60
C SER A 218 -6.45 -16.84 -9.13
N LEU A 219 -6.12 -15.81 -8.35
CA LEU A 219 -5.77 -15.93 -6.93
C LEU A 219 -6.99 -16.27 -6.08
N VAL A 220 -7.06 -17.49 -5.57
CA VAL A 220 -8.18 -17.96 -4.75
C VAL A 220 -7.70 -18.86 -3.62
N VAL A 221 -8.21 -18.63 -2.42
CA VAL A 221 -7.99 -19.51 -1.27
C VAL A 221 -9.06 -20.58 -1.22
N VAL A 222 -8.63 -21.85 -1.25
CA VAL A 222 -9.49 -23.02 -1.07
C VAL A 222 -8.84 -23.95 -0.05
N ASP A 223 -9.58 -24.34 0.99
CA ASP A 223 -9.11 -25.24 2.05
C ASP A 223 -7.74 -24.81 2.62
N ASP A 224 -7.62 -23.52 3.00
CA ASP A 224 -6.42 -22.89 3.59
C ASP A 224 -5.16 -22.92 2.70
N ARG A 225 -5.32 -23.06 1.40
CA ARG A 225 -4.26 -23.01 0.40
C ARG A 225 -4.59 -21.98 -0.66
N LEU A 226 -3.58 -21.27 -1.13
CA LEU A 226 -3.71 -20.25 -2.17
C LEU A 226 -3.37 -20.87 -3.53
N TYR A 227 -4.33 -20.86 -4.43
CA TYR A 227 -4.22 -21.33 -5.81
C TYR A 227 -4.07 -20.14 -6.75
N TYR A 228 -3.28 -20.29 -7.82
CA TYR A 228 -3.10 -19.25 -8.81
C TYR A 228 -2.48 -19.76 -10.11
N LYS A 229 -2.66 -18.99 -11.19
CA LYS A 229 -2.03 -19.25 -12.49
C LYS A 229 -0.67 -18.56 -12.56
N SER A 230 0.39 -19.36 -12.76
CA SER A 230 1.73 -18.87 -13.10
C SER A 230 1.97 -18.90 -14.60
N ARG A 231 3.12 -18.41 -15.07
CA ARG A 231 3.47 -18.51 -16.49
C ARG A 231 3.57 -19.95 -16.98
N MET A 232 4.05 -20.85 -16.13
CA MET A 232 4.31 -22.25 -16.51
C MET A 232 3.11 -23.16 -16.31
N GLY A 233 2.21 -22.84 -15.37
CA GLY A 233 1.08 -23.72 -15.06
C GLY A 233 0.20 -23.14 -13.96
N VAL A 234 -0.54 -23.98 -13.28
CA VAL A 234 -1.31 -23.64 -12.09
C VAL A 234 -0.52 -24.07 -10.86
N CYS A 235 -0.38 -23.17 -9.92
CA CYS A 235 0.35 -23.38 -8.68
C CYS A 235 -0.57 -23.36 -7.46
N VAL A 236 -0.13 -24.05 -6.41
CA VAL A 236 -0.70 -23.97 -5.08
C VAL A 236 0.39 -23.59 -4.07
N TYR A 237 0.07 -22.68 -3.17
CA TYR A 237 0.91 -22.28 -2.05
C TYR A 237 0.21 -22.68 -0.74
N ASP A 238 0.86 -23.52 0.06
CA ASP A 238 0.33 -24.05 1.31
C ASP A 238 0.68 -23.23 2.56
N GLY A 239 1.33 -22.09 2.37
CA GLY A 239 1.88 -21.25 3.44
C GLY A 239 3.37 -21.45 3.69
N SER A 240 3.98 -22.48 3.13
CA SER A 240 5.41 -22.81 3.22
C SER A 240 6.05 -22.92 1.84
N MET A 241 5.48 -23.75 0.97
CA MET A 241 6.06 -24.05 -0.35
C MET A 241 5.05 -23.82 -1.47
N THR A 242 5.56 -23.37 -2.62
CA THR A 242 4.81 -23.35 -3.86
C THR A 242 5.01 -24.65 -4.62
N GLN A 243 3.94 -25.26 -5.07
CA GLN A 243 3.94 -26.48 -5.87
C GLN A 243 3.14 -26.27 -7.14
N GLU A 244 3.67 -26.69 -8.29
CA GLU A 244 2.92 -26.76 -9.53
C GLU A 244 1.97 -27.98 -9.50
N ILE A 245 0.73 -27.75 -9.88
CA ILE A 245 -0.33 -28.79 -9.98
C ILE A 245 -0.92 -28.90 -11.38
N GLY A 246 -0.41 -28.10 -12.33
CA GLY A 246 -0.91 -28.00 -13.69
C GLY A 246 -0.24 -28.92 -14.71
N SER A 247 0.54 -29.92 -14.28
CA SER A 247 1.27 -30.83 -15.19
C SER A 247 0.38 -31.55 -16.21
N CYS A 248 -0.90 -31.74 -15.92
CA CYS A 248 -1.86 -32.34 -16.85
C CYS A 248 -2.15 -31.49 -18.09
N PHE A 249 -1.85 -30.18 -18.07
CA PHE A 249 -2.02 -29.29 -19.24
C PHE A 249 -0.91 -29.46 -20.26
N GLY A 250 0.14 -30.24 -19.96
CA GLY A 250 1.27 -30.48 -20.85
C GLY A 250 2.05 -29.21 -21.15
N THR A 251 2.36 -29.00 -22.44
CA THR A 251 3.07 -27.81 -22.93
C THR A 251 2.13 -26.68 -23.38
N GLY A 252 0.82 -26.84 -23.22
CA GLY A 252 -0.17 -25.82 -23.59
C GLY A 252 0.00 -24.55 -22.75
N LEU A 253 0.08 -23.41 -23.43
CA LEU A 253 0.15 -22.13 -22.79
C LEU A 253 -1.26 -21.57 -22.61
N TYR A 254 -1.53 -21.09 -21.40
CA TYR A 254 -2.81 -20.48 -21.03
C TYR A 254 -2.59 -19.11 -20.42
N TYR A 255 -3.54 -18.22 -20.68
CA TYR A 255 -3.49 -16.80 -20.29
C TYR A 255 -4.81 -16.34 -19.68
N ASN A 256 -4.84 -15.10 -19.18
CA ASN A 256 -6.03 -14.37 -18.77
C ASN A 256 -6.93 -15.18 -17.82
N ALA A 257 -6.30 -15.89 -16.89
CA ALA A 257 -7.00 -16.81 -16.01
C ALA A 257 -7.86 -16.09 -14.98
N VAL A 258 -9.09 -16.57 -14.85
CA VAL A 258 -10.06 -16.14 -13.83
C VAL A 258 -10.51 -17.36 -13.06
N ALA A 259 -10.54 -17.28 -11.72
CA ALA A 259 -10.83 -18.44 -10.89
C ALA A 259 -11.80 -18.16 -9.74
N GLY A 260 -12.39 -19.21 -9.24
CA GLY A 260 -13.23 -19.23 -8.06
C GLY A 260 -13.05 -20.52 -7.27
N GLY A 261 -13.48 -20.51 -6.00
CA GLY A 261 -13.32 -21.68 -5.14
C GLY A 261 -14.51 -21.94 -4.25
N VAL A 262 -14.89 -23.22 -4.15
CA VAL A 262 -15.93 -23.64 -3.23
C VAL A 262 -15.75 -25.11 -2.79
N ARG A 263 -15.85 -25.39 -1.49
CA ARG A 263 -15.98 -26.73 -0.92
C ARG A 263 -15.00 -27.77 -1.50
N GLY A 264 -13.71 -27.48 -1.49
CA GLY A 264 -12.69 -28.42 -1.95
C GLY A 264 -12.53 -28.48 -3.47
N LYS A 265 -13.00 -27.46 -4.17
CA LYS A 265 -12.81 -27.33 -5.62
C LYS A 265 -12.30 -25.93 -5.97
N TYR A 266 -11.33 -25.90 -6.85
CA TYR A 266 -10.81 -24.70 -7.49
C TYR A 266 -11.22 -24.71 -8.96
N PHE A 267 -11.99 -23.71 -9.36
CA PHE A 267 -12.47 -23.51 -10.74
C PHE A 267 -11.58 -22.48 -11.40
N ILE A 268 -11.15 -22.71 -12.61
CA ILE A 268 -10.33 -21.77 -13.37
C ILE A 268 -10.73 -21.77 -14.84
N SER A 269 -11.11 -20.62 -15.35
CA SER A 269 -11.33 -20.35 -16.77
C SER A 269 -10.09 -19.73 -17.36
N MET A 270 -9.54 -20.31 -18.41
CA MET A 270 -8.30 -19.86 -19.04
C MET A 270 -8.43 -19.84 -20.56
N GLU A 271 -7.73 -18.90 -21.19
CA GLU A 271 -7.63 -18.73 -22.65
C GLU A 271 -6.38 -19.41 -23.18
N ASP A 272 -6.50 -20.21 -24.23
CA ASP A 272 -5.36 -20.81 -24.92
C ASP A 272 -4.75 -19.87 -26.01
N GLU A 273 -3.67 -20.30 -26.65
CA GLU A 273 -2.99 -19.55 -27.71
C GLU A 273 -3.87 -19.30 -28.95
N ALA A 274 -4.93 -20.10 -29.13
CA ALA A 274 -5.90 -19.95 -30.21
C ALA A 274 -7.12 -19.10 -29.82
N HIS A 275 -7.04 -18.45 -28.66
CA HIS A 275 -8.14 -17.66 -28.07
C HIS A 275 -9.40 -18.46 -27.73
N HIS A 276 -9.27 -19.75 -27.48
CA HIS A 276 -10.37 -20.55 -26.97
C HIS A 276 -10.33 -20.59 -25.44
N TRP A 277 -11.48 -20.39 -24.84
CA TRP A 277 -11.66 -20.46 -23.41
C TRP A 277 -12.03 -21.90 -22.97
N THR A 278 -11.49 -22.30 -21.85
CA THR A 278 -11.81 -23.57 -21.19
C THR A 278 -11.90 -23.39 -19.70
N LEU A 279 -12.98 -23.93 -19.13
CA LEU A 279 -13.18 -24.05 -17.68
C LEU A 279 -12.62 -25.40 -17.20
N PHE A 280 -11.69 -25.34 -16.30
CA PHE A 280 -11.13 -26.47 -15.60
C PHE A 280 -11.53 -26.46 -14.13
N VAL A 281 -11.63 -27.62 -13.53
CA VAL A 281 -11.93 -27.79 -12.11
C VAL A 281 -10.89 -28.71 -11.49
N TYR A 282 -10.26 -28.25 -10.45
CA TYR A 282 -9.37 -29.06 -9.62
C TYR A 282 -10.08 -29.48 -8.34
N ASP A 283 -10.21 -30.79 -8.14
CA ASP A 283 -10.68 -31.38 -6.87
C ASP A 283 -9.50 -31.43 -5.90
N THR A 284 -9.48 -30.54 -4.90
CA THR A 284 -8.37 -30.36 -3.96
C THR A 284 -8.15 -31.58 -3.07
N ARG A 285 -9.19 -32.40 -2.86
CA ARG A 285 -9.15 -33.61 -2.02
C ARG A 285 -8.62 -34.81 -2.77
N LYS A 286 -8.93 -34.90 -4.07
CA LYS A 286 -8.52 -36.03 -4.92
C LYS A 286 -7.21 -35.71 -5.67
N GLY A 287 -6.83 -34.45 -5.79
CA GLY A 287 -5.71 -34.04 -6.60
C GLY A 287 -5.92 -34.24 -8.10
N LEU A 288 -7.14 -34.14 -8.57
CA LEU A 288 -7.50 -34.45 -9.95
C LEU A 288 -8.12 -33.25 -10.66
N TRP A 289 -7.73 -33.08 -11.92
CA TRP A 289 -8.29 -32.09 -12.82
C TRP A 289 -9.43 -32.67 -13.67
N HIS A 290 -10.44 -31.85 -13.89
CA HIS A 290 -11.53 -32.09 -14.83
C HIS A 290 -11.65 -30.92 -15.80
N LYS A 291 -11.90 -31.22 -17.07
CA LYS A 291 -12.33 -30.22 -18.05
C LYS A 291 -13.85 -30.22 -18.05
N GLU A 292 -14.46 -29.08 -17.76
CA GLU A 292 -15.92 -28.99 -17.67
C GLU A 292 -16.51 -28.49 -18.98
N ASP A 293 -16.17 -27.26 -19.42
CA ASP A 293 -16.85 -26.59 -20.52
C ASP A 293 -15.91 -25.56 -21.19
N SER A 294 -16.41 -24.91 -22.23
CA SER A 294 -15.75 -23.81 -22.97
C SER A 294 -16.23 -22.43 -22.45
N VAL A 295 -16.47 -22.29 -21.17
CA VAL A 295 -16.95 -21.05 -20.56
C VAL A 295 -15.84 -20.05 -20.40
N HIS A 296 -16.05 -18.86 -20.96
CA HIS A 296 -15.29 -17.66 -20.63
C HIS A 296 -15.92 -17.03 -19.37
N ALA A 297 -15.28 -17.21 -18.22
CA ALA A 297 -15.68 -16.55 -17.00
C ALA A 297 -14.94 -15.22 -16.86
N GLU A 298 -15.65 -14.14 -16.62
CA GLU A 298 -15.05 -12.83 -16.30
C GLU A 298 -14.81 -12.64 -14.80
N ASP A 299 -15.64 -13.33 -13.99
CA ASP A 299 -15.51 -13.34 -12.54
C ASP A 299 -16.27 -14.52 -11.92
N PHE A 300 -15.96 -14.84 -10.66
CA PHE A 300 -16.66 -15.84 -9.87
C PHE A 300 -17.16 -15.22 -8.57
N ALA A 301 -18.40 -15.49 -8.24
CA ALA A 301 -18.96 -15.11 -6.95
C ALA A 301 -19.40 -16.34 -6.19
N ARG A 302 -19.01 -16.41 -4.91
CA ARG A 302 -19.53 -17.43 -4.00
C ARG A 302 -20.82 -16.95 -3.37
N VAL A 303 -21.86 -17.74 -3.54
CA VAL A 303 -23.12 -17.55 -2.83
C VAL A 303 -23.21 -18.63 -1.76
N ASP A 304 -23.21 -18.21 -0.50
CA ASP A 304 -23.45 -19.13 0.62
C ASP A 304 -24.97 -19.31 0.79
N ASP A 305 -25.40 -20.59 0.93
CA ASP A 305 -26.77 -20.97 1.24
C ASP A 305 -27.07 -20.78 2.72
#